data_70f2eff2834805fc0563836c31e68f8c
#
_entry.id   70f2eff2834805fc0563836c31e68f8c
#
_cell.length_a   1.000
_cell.length_b   1.000
_cell.length_c   1.000
_cell.angle_alpha   90.00
_cell.angle_beta   90.00
_cell.angle_gamma   90.00
#
_symmetry.space_group_name_H-M   'P 1'
#
loop_
_entity.id
_entity.type
_entity.pdbx_description
1 polymer ?
#
loop_
_entity_poly.entity_id
_entity_poly.type
_entity_poly.pdbx_seq_one_letter_code
_entity_poly.pdbx_strand_id
1 'polypeptide(L)'
;GTTVSFIIWILEDSVWSAWLPWFFEKISRGESADVEKPWETVMQGFGMISWFVVMLAPEIVWILGGRKNMAAIWVIAPMVTGTLFRFYSYSYTAIQNYYKKTAQVALGTMLAMVVNVILNYVCILQFGYQAAAYTTAVSYAFLLILQGWQEMKITGQRIIPLRTTLKYAAVFFILNLLSMAAYRMPWY
;
A
#
# COMPACT_ATOMS: atom_id res chain seq x y z
N GLY A 1 0.09 -14.24 -10.95
CA GLY A 1 0.20 -13.29 -9.81
C GLY A 1 1.50 -12.51 -9.78
N THR A 2 2.64 -13.18 -10.01
CA THR A 2 3.98 -12.56 -9.90
C THR A 2 4.21 -11.42 -10.89
N THR A 3 3.75 -11.52 -12.13
CA THR A 3 3.98 -10.50 -13.16
C THR A 3 3.29 -9.17 -12.84
N VAL A 4 2.04 -9.21 -12.39
CA VAL A 4 1.29 -7.99 -12.02
C VAL A 4 1.94 -7.31 -10.81
N SER A 5 2.31 -8.09 -9.79
CA SER A 5 3.01 -7.56 -8.62
C SER A 5 4.36 -6.94 -8.97
N PHE A 6 5.08 -7.50 -9.95
CA PHE A 6 6.36 -6.97 -10.40
C PHE A 6 6.21 -5.63 -11.12
N ILE A 7 5.18 -5.48 -11.97
CA ILE A 7 4.89 -4.19 -12.64
C ILE A 7 4.57 -3.11 -11.61
N ILE A 8 3.72 -3.41 -10.64
CA ILE A 8 3.36 -2.45 -9.58
C ILE A 8 4.61 -2.08 -8.74
N TRP A 9 5.48 -3.05 -8.46
CA TRP A 9 6.72 -2.80 -7.73
C TRP A 9 7.66 -1.86 -8.49
N ILE A 10 7.83 -2.03 -9.82
CA ILE A 10 8.63 -1.12 -10.65
C ILE A 10 8.05 0.30 -10.63
N LEU A 11 6.73 0.43 -10.74
CA LEU A 11 6.06 1.74 -10.68
C LEU A 11 6.28 2.41 -9.31
N GLU A 12 6.14 1.64 -8.23
CA GLU A 12 6.39 2.09 -6.86
C GLU A 12 7.82 2.61 -6.70
N ASP A 13 8.82 1.82 -7.12
CA ASP A 13 10.24 2.16 -7.03
C ASP A 13 10.57 3.41 -7.87
N SER A 14 10.01 3.52 -9.07
CA SER A 14 10.18 4.68 -9.95
C SER A 14 9.64 5.97 -9.33
N VAL A 15 8.46 5.91 -8.73
CA VAL A 15 7.85 7.07 -8.04
C VAL A 15 8.71 7.48 -6.85
N TRP A 16 9.16 6.52 -6.03
CA TRP A 16 10.00 6.80 -4.87
C TRP A 16 11.37 7.34 -5.24
N SER A 17 12.02 6.81 -6.27
CA SER A 17 13.31 7.29 -6.75
C SER A 17 13.26 8.74 -7.23
N ALA A 18 12.15 9.15 -7.85
CA ALA A 18 11.94 10.52 -8.28
C ALA A 18 11.54 11.47 -7.12
N TRP A 19 10.72 10.96 -6.17
CA TRP A 19 10.17 11.76 -5.08
C TRP A 19 11.16 12.03 -3.94
N LEU A 20 11.94 11.04 -3.56
CA LEU A 20 12.74 11.03 -2.33
C LEU A 20 13.78 12.17 -2.26
N PRO A 21 14.55 12.50 -3.34
CA PRO A 21 15.51 13.60 -3.31
C PRO A 21 14.84 14.95 -3.05
N TRP A 22 13.75 15.24 -3.76
CA TRP A 22 12.96 16.46 -3.59
C TRP A 22 12.38 16.57 -2.16
N PHE A 23 11.86 15.47 -1.66
CA PHE A 23 11.27 15.38 -0.33
C PHE A 23 12.31 15.72 0.77
N PHE A 24 13.50 15.13 0.68
CA PHE A 24 14.59 15.42 1.64
C PHE A 24 15.10 16.85 1.53
N GLU A 25 15.17 17.41 0.32
CA GLU A 25 15.54 18.81 0.12
C GLU A 25 14.56 19.75 0.81
N LYS A 26 13.25 19.54 0.66
CA LYS A 26 12.21 20.33 1.33
C LYS A 26 12.30 20.26 2.85
N ILE A 27 12.49 19.07 3.41
CA ILE A 27 12.66 18.91 4.86
C ILE A 27 13.94 19.61 5.33
N SER A 28 15.05 19.51 4.60
CA SER A 28 16.33 20.13 5.00
C SER A 28 16.29 21.68 5.00
N ARG A 29 15.42 22.26 4.15
CA ARG A 29 15.18 23.71 4.11
C ARG A 29 14.16 24.19 5.16
N GLY A 30 13.57 23.28 5.95
CA GLY A 30 12.53 23.63 6.92
C GLY A 30 11.15 23.91 6.28
N GLU A 31 10.99 23.60 4.98
CA GLU A 31 9.77 23.83 4.18
C GLU A 31 8.84 22.59 4.25
N SER A 32 8.75 21.96 5.39
CA SER A 32 7.97 20.72 5.58
C SER A 32 6.45 20.89 5.32
N ALA A 33 5.94 22.12 5.50
CA ALA A 33 4.53 22.41 5.21
C ALA A 33 4.19 22.30 3.72
N ASP A 34 5.18 22.51 2.83
CA ASP A 34 4.98 22.44 1.38
C ASP A 34 4.93 20.98 0.85
N VAL A 35 5.20 19.99 1.69
CA VAL A 35 5.26 18.58 1.30
C VAL A 35 3.88 17.96 1.20
N GLU A 36 2.91 18.40 2.02
CA GLU A 36 1.60 17.75 2.15
C GLU A 36 0.85 17.71 0.82
N LYS A 37 0.65 18.84 0.14
CA LYS A 37 -0.13 18.91 -1.11
C LYS A 37 0.47 18.09 -2.26
N PRO A 38 1.79 18.18 -2.57
CA PRO A 38 2.40 17.33 -3.58
C PRO A 38 2.29 15.84 -3.21
N TRP A 39 2.43 15.48 -1.92
CA TRP A 39 2.26 14.11 -1.48
C TRP A 39 0.81 13.61 -1.66
N GLU A 40 -0.19 14.44 -1.41
CA GLU A 40 -1.58 14.12 -1.73
C GLU A 40 -1.77 13.79 -3.21
N THR A 41 -1.15 14.56 -4.11
CA THR A 41 -1.22 14.31 -5.56
C THR A 41 -0.59 12.97 -5.92
N VAL A 42 0.55 12.63 -5.31
CA VAL A 42 1.21 11.33 -5.49
C VAL A 42 0.33 10.19 -4.96
N MET A 43 -0.26 10.34 -3.78
CA MET A 43 -1.18 9.35 -3.22
C MET A 43 -2.40 9.13 -4.11
N GLN A 44 -2.98 10.20 -4.66
CA GLN A 44 -4.11 10.10 -5.60
C GLN A 44 -3.70 9.39 -6.88
N GLY A 45 -2.57 9.78 -7.49
CA GLY A 45 -2.06 9.18 -8.72
C GLY A 45 -1.81 7.67 -8.55
N PHE A 46 -1.08 7.28 -7.51
CA PHE A 46 -0.82 5.87 -7.23
C PHE A 46 -2.08 5.09 -6.85
N GLY A 47 -2.99 5.73 -6.11
CA GLY A 47 -4.29 5.17 -5.80
C GLY A 47 -5.16 4.92 -7.04
N MET A 48 -5.18 5.84 -8.00
CA MET A 48 -5.86 5.67 -9.29
C MET A 48 -5.27 4.51 -10.08
N ILE A 49 -3.93 4.42 -10.18
CA ILE A 49 -3.25 3.28 -10.82
C ILE A 49 -3.66 1.97 -10.16
N SER A 50 -3.62 1.90 -8.84
CA SER A 50 -4.08 0.75 -8.06
C SER A 50 -5.52 0.36 -8.40
N TRP A 51 -6.42 1.32 -8.41
CA TRP A 51 -7.82 1.10 -8.73
C TRP A 51 -8.03 0.59 -10.17
N PHE A 52 -7.35 1.20 -11.16
CA PHE A 52 -7.40 0.72 -12.54
C PHE A 52 -6.90 -0.72 -12.69
N VAL A 53 -5.81 -1.08 -12.00
CA VAL A 53 -5.29 -2.46 -12.02
C VAL A 53 -6.30 -3.43 -11.43
N VAL A 54 -6.99 -3.07 -10.35
CA VAL A 54 -8.04 -3.91 -9.77
C VAL A 54 -9.23 -3.99 -10.71
N MET A 55 -9.69 -2.87 -11.26
CA MET A 55 -10.81 -2.82 -12.19
C MET A 55 -10.58 -3.71 -13.43
N LEU A 56 -9.35 -3.71 -13.97
CA LEU A 56 -8.95 -4.50 -15.13
C LEU A 56 -8.38 -5.89 -14.76
N ALA A 57 -8.48 -6.32 -13.50
CA ALA A 57 -7.92 -7.60 -13.08
C ALA A 57 -8.49 -8.81 -13.82
N PRO A 58 -9.80 -8.87 -14.16
CA PRO A 58 -10.33 -9.97 -14.97
C PRO A 58 -9.69 -10.07 -16.36
N GLU A 59 -9.54 -8.93 -17.04
CA GLU A 59 -8.92 -8.86 -18.38
C GLU A 59 -7.42 -9.21 -18.31
N ILE A 60 -6.73 -8.67 -17.32
CA ILE A 60 -5.30 -8.97 -17.09
C ILE A 60 -5.10 -10.47 -16.85
N VAL A 61 -5.94 -11.09 -16.02
CA VAL A 61 -5.85 -12.54 -15.75
C VAL A 61 -6.20 -13.35 -16.99
N TRP A 62 -7.22 -12.93 -17.72
CA TRP A 62 -7.62 -13.63 -18.94
C TRP A 62 -6.51 -13.60 -20.01
N ILE A 63 -5.86 -12.45 -20.22
CA ILE A 63 -4.78 -12.30 -21.21
C ILE A 63 -3.52 -13.05 -20.78
N LEU A 64 -3.11 -12.93 -19.51
CA LEU A 64 -1.83 -13.47 -19.03
C LEU A 64 -1.93 -14.93 -18.55
N GLY A 65 -3.09 -15.34 -18.07
CA GLY A 65 -3.27 -16.63 -17.40
C GLY A 65 -4.28 -17.56 -18.07
N GLY A 66 -5.09 -17.03 -19.00
CA GLY A 66 -6.18 -17.76 -19.64
C GLY A 66 -7.32 -18.11 -18.66
N ARG A 67 -8.40 -18.70 -19.22
CA ARG A 67 -9.62 -19.03 -18.45
C ARG A 67 -9.40 -19.94 -17.24
N LYS A 68 -8.36 -20.77 -17.26
CA LYS A 68 -8.07 -21.71 -16.16
C LYS A 68 -7.65 -21.02 -14.86
N ASN A 69 -7.14 -19.79 -14.97
CA ASN A 69 -6.57 -19.04 -13.83
C ASN A 69 -7.49 -17.92 -13.32
N MET A 70 -8.77 -17.88 -13.74
CA MET A 70 -9.70 -16.81 -13.36
C MET A 70 -9.90 -16.69 -11.83
N ALA A 71 -9.69 -17.77 -11.06
CA ALA A 71 -9.71 -17.70 -9.61
C ALA A 71 -8.66 -16.73 -9.02
N ALA A 72 -7.61 -16.37 -9.76
CA ALA A 72 -6.60 -15.41 -9.35
C ALA A 72 -7.12 -13.97 -9.21
N ILE A 73 -8.26 -13.61 -9.82
CA ILE A 73 -8.87 -12.28 -9.70
C ILE A 73 -9.14 -11.91 -8.23
N TRP A 74 -9.56 -12.89 -7.42
CA TRP A 74 -9.86 -12.70 -6.00
C TRP A 74 -8.62 -12.44 -5.13
N VAL A 75 -7.44 -12.76 -5.64
CA VAL A 75 -6.16 -12.54 -4.97
C VAL A 75 -5.53 -11.20 -5.39
N ILE A 76 -5.77 -10.74 -6.63
CA ILE A 76 -5.19 -9.50 -7.16
C ILE A 76 -5.66 -8.29 -6.37
N ALA A 77 -6.96 -8.14 -6.13
CA ALA A 77 -7.50 -6.98 -5.44
C ALA A 77 -6.89 -6.76 -4.04
N PRO A 78 -6.85 -7.76 -3.13
CA PRO A 78 -6.20 -7.58 -1.84
C PRO A 78 -4.68 -7.38 -1.95
N MET A 79 -3.99 -8.01 -2.90
CA MET A 79 -2.56 -7.79 -3.12
C MET A 79 -2.26 -6.35 -3.54
N VAL A 80 -3.00 -5.81 -4.51
CA VAL A 80 -2.85 -4.42 -4.98
C VAL A 80 -3.17 -3.43 -3.87
N THR A 81 -4.24 -3.68 -3.11
CA THR A 81 -4.59 -2.86 -1.94
C THR A 81 -3.51 -2.88 -0.87
N GLY A 82 -2.93 -4.04 -0.59
CA GLY A 82 -1.80 -4.17 0.33
C GLY A 82 -0.58 -3.37 -0.15
N THR A 83 -0.25 -3.45 -1.45
CA THR A 83 0.84 -2.65 -2.05
C THR A 83 0.58 -1.15 -1.92
N LEU A 84 -0.67 -0.69 -2.10
CA LEU A 84 -1.06 0.70 -1.89
C LEU A 84 -0.80 1.16 -0.44
N PHE A 85 -1.19 0.36 0.55
CA PHE A 85 -0.94 0.69 1.96
C PHE A 85 0.57 0.71 2.28
N ARG A 86 1.33 -0.22 1.73
CA ARG A 86 2.79 -0.24 1.84
C ARG A 86 3.40 1.02 1.22
N PHE A 87 2.98 1.39 0.02
CA PHE A 87 3.43 2.60 -0.66
C PHE A 87 3.21 3.85 0.21
N TYR A 88 2.02 3.99 0.80
CA TYR A 88 1.72 5.12 1.68
C TYR A 88 2.56 5.10 2.96
N SER A 89 2.89 3.92 3.51
CA SER A 89 3.71 3.81 4.70
C SER A 89 5.17 4.25 4.48
N TYR A 90 5.66 4.19 3.24
CA TYR A 90 7.04 4.59 2.92
C TYR A 90 7.31 6.07 3.16
N SER A 91 6.32 6.95 3.05
CA SER A 91 6.49 8.37 3.37
C SER A 91 6.91 8.57 4.83
N TYR A 92 6.28 7.87 5.74
CA TYR A 92 6.62 7.90 7.17
C TYR A 92 7.96 7.27 7.45
N THR A 93 8.26 6.16 6.77
CA THR A 93 9.56 5.49 6.85
C THR A 93 10.69 6.41 6.36
N ALA A 94 10.46 7.16 5.27
CA ALA A 94 11.42 8.12 4.74
C ALA A 94 11.70 9.25 5.75
N ILE A 95 10.67 9.80 6.40
CA ILE A 95 10.81 10.81 7.45
C ILE A 95 11.63 10.25 8.63
N GLN A 96 11.28 9.06 9.12
CA GLN A 96 12.00 8.43 10.23
C GLN A 96 13.47 8.19 9.89
N ASN A 97 13.78 7.76 8.66
CA ASN A 97 15.15 7.57 8.19
C ASN A 97 15.92 8.90 8.10
N TYR A 98 15.26 9.98 7.64
CA TYR A 98 15.86 11.32 7.63
C TYR A 98 16.29 11.74 9.02
N TYR A 99 15.47 11.51 10.04
CA TYR A 99 15.79 11.77 11.45
C TYR A 99 16.67 10.70 12.11
N LYS A 100 17.26 9.77 11.32
CA LYS A 100 18.14 8.68 11.80
C LYS A 100 17.47 7.74 12.82
N LYS A 101 16.16 7.59 12.75
CA LYS A 101 15.37 6.71 13.64
C LYS A 101 15.13 5.32 13.03
N THR A 102 16.15 4.75 12.39
CA THR A 102 16.11 3.46 11.69
C THR A 102 15.68 2.29 12.56
N ALA A 103 16.05 2.31 13.86
CA ALA A 103 15.61 1.28 14.81
C ALA A 103 14.08 1.25 14.98
N GLN A 104 13.41 2.40 14.92
CA GLN A 104 11.94 2.46 15.01
C GLN A 104 11.28 1.95 13.72
N VAL A 105 11.87 2.27 12.57
CA VAL A 105 11.45 1.69 11.28
C VAL A 105 11.53 0.16 11.33
N ALA A 106 12.66 -0.37 11.78
CA ALA A 106 12.88 -1.80 11.92
C ALA A 106 11.86 -2.44 12.88
N LEU A 107 11.63 -1.83 14.05
CA LEU A 107 10.65 -2.31 15.02
C LEU A 107 9.23 -2.34 14.43
N GLY A 108 8.81 -1.28 13.74
CA GLY A 108 7.49 -1.22 13.10
C GLY A 108 7.32 -2.31 12.04
N THR A 109 8.34 -2.52 11.21
CA THR A 109 8.34 -3.57 10.18
C THR A 109 8.33 -4.97 10.81
N MET A 110 9.10 -5.21 11.88
CA MET A 110 9.08 -6.48 12.60
C MET A 110 7.71 -6.77 13.21
N LEU A 111 7.06 -5.78 13.81
CA LEU A 111 5.71 -5.95 14.36
C LEU A 111 4.69 -6.29 13.27
N ALA A 112 4.75 -5.61 12.12
CA ALA A 112 3.89 -5.91 10.99
C ALA A 112 4.15 -7.33 10.44
N MET A 113 5.40 -7.77 10.41
CA MET A 113 5.77 -9.14 10.02
C MET A 113 5.19 -10.18 11.00
N VAL A 114 5.29 -9.96 12.31
CA VAL A 114 4.72 -10.84 13.32
C VAL A 114 3.20 -10.93 13.15
N VAL A 115 2.52 -9.79 12.97
CA VAL A 115 1.08 -9.76 12.68
C VAL A 115 0.75 -10.57 11.43
N ASN A 116 1.53 -10.40 10.34
CA ASN A 116 1.34 -11.15 9.10
C ASN A 116 1.49 -12.67 9.30
N VAL A 117 2.52 -13.10 10.02
CA VAL A 117 2.76 -14.53 10.30
C VAL A 117 1.60 -15.14 11.11
N ILE A 118 1.15 -14.44 12.16
CA ILE A 118 0.03 -14.90 12.98
C ILE A 118 -1.26 -15.00 12.16
N LEU A 119 -1.58 -13.95 11.41
CA LEU A 119 -2.77 -13.92 10.55
C LEU A 119 -2.71 -15.00 9.47
N ASN A 120 -1.55 -15.19 8.83
CA ASN A 120 -1.36 -16.25 7.83
C ASN A 120 -1.57 -17.64 8.46
N TYR A 121 -0.98 -17.88 9.60
CA TYR A 121 -1.14 -19.18 10.29
C TYR A 121 -2.61 -19.48 10.56
N VAL A 122 -3.36 -18.52 11.10
CA VAL A 122 -4.78 -18.73 11.44
C VAL A 122 -5.66 -18.81 10.18
N CYS A 123 -5.49 -17.85 9.26
CA CYS A 123 -6.41 -17.71 8.13
C CYS A 123 -6.14 -18.73 7.01
N ILE A 124 -4.89 -19.12 6.77
CA ILE A 124 -4.58 -20.12 5.74
C ILE A 124 -5.13 -21.51 6.16
N LEU A 125 -5.07 -21.86 7.44
CA LEU A 125 -5.63 -23.11 7.95
C LEU A 125 -7.16 -23.18 7.77
N GLN A 126 -7.85 -22.03 7.86
CA GLN A 126 -9.32 -21.97 7.78
C GLN A 126 -9.84 -21.76 6.35
N PHE A 127 -9.18 -20.91 5.57
CA PHE A 127 -9.67 -20.40 4.29
C PHE A 127 -8.79 -20.78 3.09
N GLY A 128 -7.68 -21.49 3.35
CA GLY A 128 -6.73 -21.89 2.32
C GLY A 128 -5.76 -20.79 1.92
N TYR A 129 -4.89 -21.10 0.96
CA TYR A 129 -3.75 -20.24 0.56
C TYR A 129 -4.15 -18.84 0.03
N GLN A 130 -5.36 -18.68 -0.48
CA GLN A 130 -5.85 -17.38 -0.97
C GLN A 130 -5.96 -16.34 0.16
N ALA A 131 -6.16 -16.79 1.40
CA ALA A 131 -6.21 -15.93 2.56
C ALA A 131 -4.93 -15.13 2.77
N ALA A 132 -3.77 -15.64 2.30
CA ALA A 132 -2.48 -14.95 2.42
C ALA A 132 -2.47 -13.55 1.77
N ALA A 133 -3.23 -13.32 0.70
CA ALA A 133 -3.33 -12.01 0.07
C ALA A 133 -4.07 -11.00 0.97
N TYR A 134 -5.13 -11.45 1.63
CA TYR A 134 -5.93 -10.62 2.53
C TYR A 134 -5.18 -10.31 3.83
N THR A 135 -4.53 -11.31 4.42
CA THR A 135 -3.71 -11.11 5.63
C THR A 135 -2.53 -10.19 5.38
N THR A 136 -1.93 -10.24 4.19
CA THR A 136 -0.87 -9.30 3.76
C THR A 136 -1.41 -7.88 3.66
N ALA A 137 -2.59 -7.67 3.06
CA ALA A 137 -3.21 -6.34 3.00
C ALA A 137 -3.50 -5.77 4.39
N VAL A 138 -4.03 -6.60 5.31
CA VAL A 138 -4.27 -6.20 6.71
C VAL A 138 -2.96 -5.85 7.41
N SER A 139 -1.90 -6.61 7.21
CA SER A 139 -0.59 -6.34 7.81
C SER A 139 0.04 -5.05 7.31
N TYR A 140 -0.14 -4.71 6.02
CA TYR A 140 0.30 -3.43 5.49
C TYR A 140 -0.57 -2.25 5.94
N ALA A 141 -1.87 -2.45 6.15
CA ALA A 141 -2.71 -1.45 6.79
C ALA A 141 -2.25 -1.16 8.23
N PHE A 142 -1.93 -2.21 8.98
CA PHE A 142 -1.34 -2.09 10.31
C PHE A 142 0.01 -1.35 10.28
N LEU A 143 0.90 -1.70 9.34
CA LEU A 143 2.18 -1.03 9.14
C LEU A 143 1.99 0.47 8.87
N LEU A 144 1.07 0.83 7.98
CA LEU A 144 0.76 2.22 7.64
C LEU A 144 0.37 3.03 8.87
N ILE A 145 -0.54 2.51 9.68
CA ILE A 145 -1.01 3.16 10.91
C ILE A 145 0.13 3.29 11.92
N LEU A 146 0.90 2.21 12.10
CA LEU A 146 1.99 2.16 13.06
C LEU A 146 3.12 3.13 12.70
N GLN A 147 3.55 3.16 11.43
CA GLN A 147 4.61 4.04 10.95
C GLN A 147 4.17 5.52 11.04
N GLY A 148 2.93 5.84 10.67
CA GLY A 148 2.41 7.21 10.80
C GLY A 148 2.27 7.66 12.27
N TRP A 149 1.95 6.76 13.19
CA TRP A 149 1.93 7.06 14.61
C TRP A 149 3.34 7.27 15.18
N GLN A 150 4.30 6.43 14.79
CA GLN A 150 5.70 6.56 15.19
C GLN A 150 6.30 7.88 14.67
N GLU A 151 6.05 8.25 13.42
CA GLU A 151 6.52 9.50 12.83
C GLU A 151 6.06 10.71 13.67
N MET A 152 4.79 10.77 14.00
CA MET A 152 4.24 11.86 14.82
C MET A 152 4.91 11.97 16.18
N LYS A 153 5.32 10.85 16.79
CA LYS A 153 6.06 10.86 18.07
C LYS A 153 7.51 11.33 17.95
N ILE A 154 8.12 11.09 16.78
CA ILE A 154 9.53 11.40 16.54
C ILE A 154 9.72 12.88 16.23
N THR A 155 8.90 13.40 15.33
CA THR A 155 9.07 14.75 14.77
C THR A 155 8.43 15.82 15.64
N GLY A 156 7.43 15.45 16.46
CA GLY A 156 6.59 16.41 17.19
C GLY A 156 5.80 17.34 16.25
N GLN A 157 5.97 17.19 14.94
CA GLN A 157 5.32 17.95 13.87
C GLN A 157 4.66 16.96 12.92
N ARG A 158 3.54 17.35 12.33
CA ARG A 158 2.87 16.54 11.31
C ARG A 158 3.35 16.98 9.94
N ILE A 159 4.45 16.39 9.47
CA ILE A 159 4.95 16.64 8.10
C ILE A 159 3.96 16.10 7.08
N ILE A 160 3.46 14.88 7.32
CA ILE A 160 2.39 14.25 6.56
C ILE A 160 1.28 13.85 7.54
N PRO A 161 0.11 14.51 7.48
CA PRO A 161 -0.98 14.17 8.40
C PRO A 161 -1.50 12.75 8.17
N LEU A 162 -1.42 11.90 9.20
CA LEU A 162 -1.92 10.52 9.14
C LEU A 162 -3.42 10.47 8.74
N ARG A 163 -4.21 11.47 9.18
CA ARG A 163 -5.63 11.56 8.82
C ARG A 163 -5.83 11.69 7.31
N THR A 164 -5.01 12.49 6.64
CA THR A 164 -5.04 12.69 5.18
C THR A 164 -4.70 11.38 4.47
N THR A 165 -3.61 10.72 4.89
CA THR A 165 -3.21 9.43 4.32
C THR A 165 -4.26 8.36 4.52
N LEU A 166 -4.84 8.24 5.71
CA LEU A 166 -5.91 7.27 5.99
C LEU A 166 -7.18 7.56 5.19
N LYS A 167 -7.50 8.84 4.94
CA LYS A 167 -8.62 9.23 4.06
C LYS A 167 -8.43 8.65 2.66
N TYR A 168 -7.27 8.89 2.03
CA TYR A 168 -6.99 8.35 0.69
C TYR A 168 -6.90 6.82 0.68
N ALA A 169 -6.27 6.23 1.70
CA ALA A 169 -6.22 4.78 1.86
C ALA A 169 -7.64 4.18 1.93
N ALA A 170 -8.55 4.78 2.69
CA ALA A 170 -9.93 4.33 2.81
C ALA A 170 -10.71 4.51 1.49
N VAL A 171 -10.56 5.65 0.81
CA VAL A 171 -11.23 5.90 -0.48
C VAL A 171 -10.85 4.83 -1.50
N PHE A 172 -9.56 4.61 -1.72
CA PHE A 172 -9.10 3.62 -2.70
C PHE A 172 -9.35 2.18 -2.25
N PHE A 173 -9.33 1.89 -0.96
CA PHE A 173 -9.77 0.60 -0.44
C PHE A 173 -11.25 0.32 -0.78
N ILE A 174 -12.13 1.29 -0.58
CA ILE A 174 -13.56 1.17 -0.92
C ILE A 174 -13.74 1.00 -2.42
N LEU A 175 -13.03 1.79 -3.25
CA LEU A 175 -13.08 1.65 -4.70
C LEU A 175 -12.60 0.26 -5.17
N ASN A 176 -11.54 -0.27 -4.58
CA ASN A 176 -11.05 -1.61 -4.88
C ASN A 176 -12.06 -2.69 -4.45
N LEU A 177 -12.72 -2.54 -3.31
CA LEU A 177 -13.79 -3.46 -2.88
C LEU A 177 -15.01 -3.41 -3.80
N LEU A 178 -15.42 -2.22 -4.23
CA LEU A 178 -16.54 -2.06 -5.18
C LEU A 178 -16.23 -2.70 -6.53
N SER A 179 -15.01 -2.52 -7.04
CA SER A 179 -14.56 -3.17 -8.27
C SER A 179 -14.56 -4.69 -8.13
N MET A 180 -14.07 -5.21 -6.99
CA MET A 180 -14.10 -6.65 -6.69
C MET A 180 -15.55 -7.20 -6.58
N ALA A 181 -16.47 -6.41 -6.02
CA ALA A 181 -17.88 -6.79 -5.97
C ALA A 181 -18.50 -6.85 -7.38
N ALA A 182 -18.08 -5.97 -8.30
CA ALA A 182 -18.54 -5.95 -9.69
C ALA A 182 -18.15 -7.21 -10.46
N TYR A 183 -17.08 -7.93 -10.07
CA TYR A 183 -16.71 -9.22 -10.73
C TYR A 183 -17.77 -10.32 -10.58
N ARG A 184 -18.73 -10.16 -9.65
CA ARG A 184 -19.85 -11.10 -9.47
C ARG A 184 -21.02 -10.80 -10.39
N MET A 185 -20.99 -9.69 -11.12
CA MET A 185 -22.08 -9.34 -12.03
C MET A 185 -22.00 -10.17 -13.33
N PRO A 186 -23.15 -10.50 -13.96
CA PRO A 186 -23.21 -11.38 -15.15
C PRO A 186 -22.55 -10.81 -16.41
N TRP A 187 -21.92 -9.64 -16.32
CA TRP A 187 -21.20 -8.98 -17.42
C TRP A 187 -19.71 -9.42 -17.50
N TYR A 188 -19.21 -10.11 -16.51
CA TYR A 188 -17.91 -10.75 -16.44
C TYR A 188 -18.11 -12.27 -16.29
#